data_120bca6b450ee4d5a3f7889757262cb3
#
_entry.id   120bca6b450ee4d5a3f7889757262cb3
#
_cell.length_a   1.000
_cell.length_b   1.000
_cell.length_c   1.000
_cell.angle_alpha   90.00
_cell.angle_beta   90.00
_cell.angle_gamma   90.00
#
_symmetry.space_group_name_H-M   'P 1'
#
loop_
_entity.id
_entity.type
_entity.pdbx_description
1 polymer ?
#
loop_
_entity_poly.entity_id
_entity_poly.type
_entity_poly.pdbx_seq_one_letter_code
_entity_poly.pdbx_strand_id
1 'polypeptide(L)'
;MTGGTRTWVVLDDQERVIAYYASATASILHTQATSRARRSQPEPIPAIMLSRLAVDIDHQGRGLGGGLLKHFLLKALDVANLVGVRVAIVHAIDQQAREFYEHFNFVPSPIEQNLLLLILSDIAFALSY
;
A
#
# COMPACT_ATOMS: atom_id res chain seq x y z
N MET A 1 21.60 7.34 -1.08
CA MET A 1 21.12 6.03 -1.49
C MET A 1 19.60 6.04 -1.58
N THR A 2 19.11 5.55 -2.62
CA THR A 2 17.67 5.38 -2.73
C THR A 2 17.24 4.19 -1.88
N GLY A 3 16.13 4.30 -1.20
CA GLY A 3 15.54 3.18 -0.52
C GLY A 3 15.10 2.17 -1.57
N GLY A 4 15.76 1.07 -1.71
CA GLY A 4 15.44 0.09 -2.74
C GLY A 4 14.01 -0.44 -2.63
N THR A 5 13.63 -1.20 -3.63
CA THR A 5 12.39 -1.95 -3.63
C THR A 5 12.61 -3.26 -2.86
N ARG A 6 11.65 -3.61 -2.02
CA ARG A 6 11.63 -4.91 -1.36
C ARG A 6 10.50 -5.74 -1.92
N THR A 7 10.78 -7.01 -2.19
CA THR A 7 9.79 -7.94 -2.74
C THR A 7 9.55 -9.08 -1.75
N TRP A 8 8.30 -9.40 -1.54
CA TRP A 8 7.84 -10.48 -0.68
C TRP A 8 7.07 -11.47 -1.53
N VAL A 9 7.35 -12.75 -1.37
CA VAL A 9 6.74 -13.79 -2.21
C VAL A 9 6.02 -14.82 -1.35
N VAL A 10 4.98 -15.43 -1.94
CA VAL A 10 4.30 -16.60 -1.39
C VAL A 10 4.62 -17.76 -2.30
N LEU A 11 5.06 -18.87 -1.73
CA LEU A 11 5.40 -20.08 -2.47
C LEU A 11 4.37 -21.16 -2.21
N ASP A 12 4.14 -22.01 -3.24
CA ASP A 12 3.35 -23.22 -3.05
C ASP A 12 4.23 -24.36 -2.50
N ASP A 13 3.65 -25.57 -2.36
CA ASP A 13 4.37 -26.72 -1.83
C ASP A 13 5.52 -27.16 -2.71
N GLN A 14 5.56 -26.72 -3.96
CA GLN A 14 6.59 -27.05 -4.93
C GLN A 14 7.58 -25.88 -5.11
N GLU A 15 7.56 -24.91 -4.19
CA GLU A 15 8.45 -23.74 -4.18
C GLU A 15 8.27 -22.83 -5.39
N ARG A 16 7.06 -22.82 -6.01
CA ARG A 16 6.74 -21.89 -7.09
C ARG A 16 6.10 -20.64 -6.51
N VAL A 17 6.45 -19.49 -7.08
CA VAL A 17 5.86 -18.21 -6.64
C VAL A 17 4.42 -18.14 -7.13
N ILE A 18 3.46 -18.06 -6.22
CA ILE A 18 2.04 -17.96 -6.52
C ILE A 18 1.45 -16.58 -6.24
N ALA A 19 2.18 -15.77 -5.50
CA ALA A 19 1.77 -14.39 -5.21
C ALA A 19 2.97 -13.61 -4.75
N TYR A 20 2.94 -12.28 -4.95
CA TYR A 20 4.00 -11.43 -4.43
C TYR A 20 3.51 -9.99 -4.30
N TYR A 21 4.25 -9.21 -3.53
CA TYR A 21 4.13 -7.76 -3.56
C TYR A 21 5.51 -7.12 -3.48
N ALA A 22 5.60 -5.90 -3.94
CA ALA A 22 6.81 -5.10 -3.83
C ALA A 22 6.48 -3.76 -3.20
N SER A 23 7.38 -3.27 -2.35
CA SER A 23 7.24 -1.98 -1.68
C SER A 23 8.47 -1.13 -1.92
N ALA A 24 8.28 0.19 -1.86
CA ALA A 24 9.35 1.15 -2.05
C ALA A 24 9.07 2.40 -1.22
N THR A 25 10.12 3.13 -0.87
CA THR A 25 9.94 4.46 -0.29
C THR A 25 9.46 5.41 -1.38
N ALA A 26 8.65 6.38 -0.99
CA ALA A 26 8.07 7.33 -1.92
C ALA A 26 7.75 8.62 -1.19
N SER A 27 7.22 9.58 -1.93
CA SER A 27 6.70 10.81 -1.36
C SER A 27 5.57 11.32 -2.24
N ILE A 28 4.69 12.13 -1.65
CA ILE A 28 3.62 12.79 -2.39
C ILE A 28 3.61 14.27 -2.04
N LEU A 29 3.09 15.07 -2.97
CA LEU A 29 2.92 16.50 -2.74
C LEU A 29 1.67 16.76 -1.91
N HIS A 30 1.63 17.89 -1.21
CA HIS A 30 0.44 18.29 -0.46
C HIS A 30 -0.80 18.33 -1.34
N THR A 31 -0.66 18.76 -2.59
CA THR A 31 -1.79 18.81 -3.54
C THR A 31 -2.36 17.42 -3.86
N GLN A 32 -1.53 16.38 -3.76
CA GLN A 32 -1.96 14.99 -4.01
C GLN A 32 -2.62 14.36 -2.79
N ALA A 33 -2.43 14.94 -1.62
CA ALA A 33 -2.89 14.38 -0.35
C ALA A 33 -4.23 14.96 0.05
N THR A 34 -5.01 14.15 0.80
CA THR A 34 -6.21 14.66 1.46
C THR A 34 -5.81 15.67 2.55
N SER A 35 -6.76 16.51 2.96
CA SER A 35 -6.50 17.50 4.01
C SER A 35 -5.98 16.84 5.29
N ARG A 36 -6.54 15.69 5.65
CA ARG A 36 -6.14 14.95 6.84
C ARG A 36 -4.74 14.38 6.69
N ALA A 37 -4.40 13.84 5.53
CA ALA A 37 -3.09 13.23 5.30
C ALA A 37 -1.97 14.26 5.33
N ARG A 38 -2.20 15.48 4.81
CA ARG A 38 -1.15 16.51 4.73
C ARG A 38 -1.00 17.35 5.99
N ARG A 39 -1.91 17.21 6.94
CA ARG A 39 -1.88 18.05 8.16
C ARG A 39 -0.58 17.84 8.93
N SER A 40 0.11 18.96 9.21
CA SER A 40 1.37 18.98 9.96
C SER A 40 2.48 18.14 9.31
N GLN A 41 2.42 17.97 7.99
CA GLN A 41 3.41 17.19 7.27
C GLN A 41 4.34 18.07 6.45
N PRO A 42 5.60 17.64 6.25
CA PRO A 42 6.51 18.36 5.36
C PRO A 42 6.05 18.27 3.91
N GLU A 43 6.67 19.05 3.05
CA GLU A 43 6.50 18.98 1.60
C GLU A 43 7.82 18.54 0.99
N PRO A 44 7.95 17.39 0.35
CA PRO A 44 6.90 16.38 0.15
C PRO A 44 6.62 15.53 1.41
N ILE A 45 5.48 14.85 1.39
CA ILE A 45 5.06 13.99 2.50
C ILE A 45 5.72 12.62 2.34
N PRO A 46 6.41 12.12 3.39
CA PRO A 46 7.02 10.77 3.32
C PRO A 46 5.95 9.68 3.19
N ALA A 47 6.19 8.72 2.31
CA ALA A 47 5.24 7.64 2.03
C ALA A 47 5.97 6.31 1.82
N ILE A 48 5.22 5.23 2.03
CA ILE A 48 5.61 3.88 1.59
C ILE A 48 4.66 3.49 0.48
N MET A 49 5.19 3.08 -0.65
CA MET A 49 4.39 2.71 -1.80
C MET A 49 4.33 1.21 -1.97
N LEU A 50 3.13 0.70 -2.17
CA LEU A 50 2.92 -0.64 -2.68
C LEU A 50 3.05 -0.55 -4.19
N SER A 51 4.21 -0.93 -4.73
CA SER A 51 4.50 -0.74 -6.14
C SER A 51 3.95 -1.85 -7.01
N ARG A 52 3.79 -3.06 -6.45
CA ARG A 52 3.21 -4.19 -7.15
C ARG A 52 2.51 -5.11 -6.17
N LEU A 53 1.42 -5.71 -6.62
CA LEU A 53 0.72 -6.76 -5.89
C LEU A 53 0.09 -7.68 -6.94
N ALA A 54 0.48 -8.94 -6.93
CA ALA A 54 0.02 -9.90 -7.92
C ALA A 54 -0.25 -11.25 -7.28
N VAL A 55 -1.32 -11.91 -7.73
CA VAL A 55 -1.68 -13.28 -7.34
C VAL A 55 -1.84 -14.07 -8.60
N ASP A 56 -1.20 -15.25 -8.66
CA ASP A 56 -1.33 -16.16 -9.78
C ASP A 56 -2.80 -16.47 -10.03
N ILE A 57 -3.19 -16.52 -11.30
CA ILE A 57 -4.60 -16.64 -11.69
C ILE A 57 -5.27 -17.88 -11.08
N ASP A 58 -4.52 -18.97 -10.94
CA ASP A 58 -5.06 -20.22 -10.38
C ASP A 58 -5.23 -20.15 -8.86
N HIS A 59 -4.73 -19.11 -8.23
CA HIS A 59 -4.77 -18.93 -6.78
C HIS A 59 -5.58 -17.71 -6.35
N GLN A 60 -6.23 -17.04 -7.28
CA GLN A 60 -7.10 -15.91 -6.97
C GLN A 60 -8.38 -16.39 -6.29
N GLY A 61 -9.03 -15.47 -5.58
CA GLY A 61 -10.28 -15.78 -4.89
C GLY A 61 -10.11 -16.51 -3.56
N ARG A 62 -8.89 -16.64 -3.06
CA ARG A 62 -8.57 -17.31 -1.79
C ARG A 62 -8.11 -16.37 -0.69
N GLY A 63 -8.24 -15.07 -0.92
CA GLY A 63 -7.83 -14.08 0.06
C GLY A 63 -6.34 -13.78 0.11
N LEU A 64 -5.53 -14.30 -0.82
CA LEU A 64 -4.09 -14.05 -0.84
C LEU A 64 -3.77 -12.58 -1.06
N GLY A 65 -4.49 -11.91 -1.96
CA GLY A 65 -4.27 -10.48 -2.22
C GLY A 65 -4.50 -9.65 -0.97
N GLY A 66 -5.60 -9.89 -0.26
CA GLY A 66 -5.89 -9.20 1.00
C GLY A 66 -4.87 -9.51 2.07
N GLY A 67 -4.43 -10.77 2.17
CA GLY A 67 -3.40 -11.16 3.12
C GLY A 67 -2.07 -10.48 2.85
N LEU A 68 -1.67 -10.38 1.58
CA LEU A 68 -0.45 -9.67 1.19
C LEU A 68 -0.54 -8.18 1.48
N LEU A 69 -1.70 -7.58 1.21
CA LEU A 69 -1.92 -6.17 1.51
C LEU A 69 -1.79 -5.91 3.01
N LYS A 70 -2.37 -6.77 3.84
CA LYS A 70 -2.23 -6.66 5.30
C LYS A 70 -0.77 -6.80 5.73
N HIS A 71 -0.03 -7.72 5.12
CA HIS A 71 1.39 -7.89 5.43
C HIS A 71 2.17 -6.62 5.07
N PHE A 72 1.88 -6.04 3.88
CA PHE A 72 2.49 -4.78 3.48
C PHE A 72 2.19 -3.67 4.50
N LEU A 73 0.94 -3.55 4.95
CA LEU A 73 0.55 -2.49 5.88
C LEU A 73 1.23 -2.66 7.24
N LEU A 74 1.39 -3.89 7.71
CA LEU A 74 2.13 -4.13 8.96
C LEU A 74 3.60 -3.73 8.83
N LYS A 75 4.23 -4.04 7.70
CA LYS A 75 5.61 -3.63 7.45
C LYS A 75 5.73 -2.11 7.32
N ALA A 76 4.76 -1.49 6.66
CA ALA A 76 4.73 -0.03 6.54
C ALA A 76 4.60 0.65 7.91
N LEU A 77 3.81 0.06 8.81
CA LEU A 77 3.66 0.58 10.16
C LEU A 77 4.98 0.51 10.93
N ASP A 78 5.71 -0.60 10.81
CA ASP A 78 7.03 -0.73 11.44
C ASP A 78 7.98 0.35 10.96
N VAL A 79 8.02 0.60 9.65
CA VAL A 79 8.87 1.65 9.06
C VAL A 79 8.41 3.03 9.52
N ALA A 80 7.10 3.26 9.59
CA ALA A 80 6.55 4.54 10.02
C ALA A 80 6.99 4.89 11.44
N ASN A 81 7.01 3.90 12.31
CA ASN A 81 7.43 4.09 13.71
C ASN A 81 8.91 4.43 13.83
N LEU A 82 9.72 4.03 12.85
CA LEU A 82 11.16 4.28 12.88
C LEU A 82 11.57 5.57 12.18
N VAL A 83 10.91 5.93 11.08
CA VAL A 83 11.39 7.03 10.22
C VAL A 83 10.34 8.09 9.91
N GLY A 84 9.20 8.04 10.58
CA GLY A 84 8.22 9.13 10.47
C GLY A 84 7.43 9.17 9.17
N VAL A 85 7.28 8.05 8.49
CA VAL A 85 6.45 7.97 7.29
C VAL A 85 4.98 8.15 7.66
N ARG A 86 4.24 8.95 6.87
CA ARG A 86 2.86 9.33 7.19
C ARG A 86 1.83 8.42 6.54
N VAL A 87 2.03 8.04 5.27
CA VAL A 87 1.00 7.39 4.47
C VAL A 87 1.54 6.19 3.73
N ALA A 88 0.66 5.20 3.50
CA ALA A 88 0.86 4.18 2.49
C ALA A 88 0.13 4.64 1.23
N ILE A 89 0.74 4.42 0.07
CA ILE A 89 0.15 4.82 -1.21
C ILE A 89 0.16 3.65 -2.18
N VAL A 90 -0.76 3.70 -3.14
CA VAL A 90 -0.81 2.74 -4.24
C VAL A 90 -1.38 3.44 -5.47
N HIS A 91 -0.87 3.06 -6.64
CA HIS A 91 -1.44 3.48 -7.92
C HIS A 91 -2.27 2.32 -8.45
N ALA A 92 -3.60 2.48 -8.47
CA ALA A 92 -4.50 1.45 -8.98
C ALA A 92 -4.45 1.44 -10.50
N ILE A 93 -4.36 0.24 -11.10
CA ILE A 93 -4.25 0.12 -12.56
C ILE A 93 -5.61 0.21 -13.25
N ASP A 94 -6.69 -0.04 -12.53
CA ASP A 94 -8.04 -0.03 -13.09
C ASP A 94 -9.09 0.13 -11.99
N GLN A 95 -10.36 0.13 -12.38
CA GLN A 95 -11.49 0.27 -11.45
C GLN A 95 -11.54 -0.88 -10.45
N GLN A 96 -11.29 -2.10 -10.89
CA GLN A 96 -11.33 -3.27 -10.00
C GLN A 96 -10.26 -3.18 -8.92
N ALA A 97 -9.05 -2.78 -9.30
CA ALA A 97 -7.97 -2.57 -8.33
C ALA A 97 -8.33 -1.46 -7.34
N ARG A 98 -8.91 -0.36 -7.84
CA ARG A 98 -9.31 0.74 -6.99
C ARG A 98 -10.33 0.30 -5.96
N GLU A 99 -11.34 -0.48 -6.36
CA GLU A 99 -12.34 -1.01 -5.45
C GLU A 99 -11.72 -1.94 -4.40
N PHE A 100 -10.76 -2.75 -4.81
CA PHE A 100 -10.03 -3.62 -3.88
C PHE A 100 -9.36 -2.81 -2.78
N TYR A 101 -8.61 -1.76 -3.13
CA TYR A 101 -7.93 -0.93 -2.14
C TYR A 101 -8.92 -0.11 -1.29
N GLU A 102 -9.99 0.37 -1.89
CA GLU A 102 -11.02 1.11 -1.13
C GLU A 102 -11.70 0.21 -0.10
N HIS A 103 -11.84 -1.07 -0.38
CA HIS A 103 -12.35 -2.03 0.59
C HIS A 103 -11.49 -2.06 1.87
N PHE A 104 -10.19 -1.78 1.75
CA PHE A 104 -9.28 -1.72 2.89
C PHE A 104 -9.07 -0.30 3.40
N ASN A 105 -10.00 0.59 3.11
CA ASN A 105 -10.05 1.97 3.62
C ASN A 105 -9.04 2.93 3.00
N PHE A 106 -8.41 2.57 1.90
CA PHE A 106 -7.67 3.54 1.10
C PHE A 106 -8.65 4.54 0.51
N VAL A 107 -8.24 5.80 0.42
CA VAL A 107 -9.06 6.85 -0.16
C VAL A 107 -8.34 7.49 -1.34
N PRO A 108 -9.06 7.92 -2.37
CA PRO A 108 -8.41 8.51 -3.54
C PRO A 108 -7.83 9.89 -3.24
N SER A 109 -6.76 10.22 -3.96
CA SER A 109 -6.21 11.57 -3.99
C SER A 109 -7.26 12.53 -4.53
N PRO A 110 -7.33 13.78 -4.02
CA PRO A 110 -8.27 14.75 -4.54
C PRO A 110 -8.00 15.18 -5.98
N ILE A 111 -6.79 14.95 -6.50
CA ILE A 111 -6.42 15.36 -7.85
C ILE A 111 -6.06 14.19 -8.77
N GLU A 112 -5.85 12.99 -8.22
CA GLU A 112 -5.50 11.79 -8.99
C GLU A 112 -6.37 10.63 -8.54
N GLN A 113 -7.38 10.30 -9.33
CA GLN A 113 -8.37 9.30 -8.99
C GLN A 113 -7.76 7.91 -8.73
N ASN A 114 -6.68 7.56 -9.41
CA ASN A 114 -6.04 6.25 -9.30
C ASN A 114 -4.90 6.21 -8.28
N LEU A 115 -4.56 7.32 -7.67
CA LEU A 115 -3.64 7.36 -6.54
C LEU A 115 -4.45 7.26 -5.26
N LEU A 116 -4.24 6.21 -4.50
CA LEU A 116 -4.98 5.94 -3.27
C LEU A 116 -4.05 6.01 -2.07
N LEU A 117 -4.58 6.50 -0.97
CA LEU A 117 -3.82 6.83 0.23
C LEU A 117 -4.44 6.15 1.45
N LEU A 118 -3.60 5.70 2.38
CA LEU A 118 -4.05 5.26 3.70
C LEU A 118 -3.11 5.87 4.73
N ILE A 119 -3.66 6.66 5.66
CA ILE A 119 -2.87 7.22 6.75
C ILE A 119 -2.46 6.07 7.68
N LEU A 120 -1.16 5.94 7.96
CA LEU A 120 -0.65 4.78 8.68
C LEU A 120 -1.19 4.65 10.10
N SER A 121 -1.57 5.75 10.74
CA SER A 121 -2.22 5.69 12.05
C SER A 121 -3.61 5.04 11.98
N ASP A 122 -4.18 4.86 10.79
CA ASP A 122 -5.50 4.22 10.61
C ASP A 122 -5.40 2.73 10.26
N ILE A 123 -4.20 2.15 10.33
CA ILE A 123 -3.97 0.76 9.89
C ILE A 123 -4.81 -0.25 10.67
N ALA A 124 -5.00 -0.03 11.98
CA ALA A 124 -5.82 -0.95 12.78
C ALA A 124 -7.22 -1.08 12.20
N PHE A 125 -7.76 0.02 11.65
CA PHE A 125 -9.08 0.02 11.03
C PHE A 125 -9.08 -0.81 9.74
N ALA A 126 -8.06 -0.65 8.91
CA ALA A 126 -7.92 -1.42 7.67
C ALA A 126 -7.75 -2.91 7.94
N LEU A 127 -7.03 -3.26 8.99
CA LEU A 127 -6.77 -4.66 9.34
C LEU A 127 -7.96 -5.37 9.97
N SER A 128 -9.03 -4.66 10.29
CA SER A 128 -10.22 -5.27 10.85
C SER A 128 -11.07 -6.01 9.81
N TYR A 129 -10.76 -5.90 8.54
CA TYR A 129 -11.47 -6.59 7.46
C TYR A 129 -11.00 -8.02 7.27
#